data_90889482b166a46d3a08948be5f4c1db
#
_entry.id   90889482b166a46d3a08948be5f4c1db
#
_cell.length_a   1.000
_cell.length_b   1.000
_cell.length_c   1.000
_cell.angle_alpha   90.00
_cell.angle_beta   90.00
_cell.angle_gamma   90.00
#
_symmetry.space_group_name_H-M   'P 1'
#
loop_
_entity.id
_entity.type
_entity.pdbx_description
1 polymer ?
#
loop_
_entity_poly.entity_id
_entity_poly.type
_entity_poly.pdbx_seq_one_letter_code
_entity_poly.pdbx_strand_id
1 'polypeptide(L)'
;WQYNTLRKKGYVVQGTHPVVWSPKDQSPTGDHDRLRGEGESPIEYALLKFELDGKILPAATLRPETVYGVTNLWLEPNAEYVEIAVDNEKWIVTREAVAKIRDQLKDVKSEHPVSIGDFFGKRAKNPVTNRLVPVLPANFVDPSNGTGIVMSVPAHAPYDYVALQELIGQDKLEQYGITKDEIEPVTLIKSELGENPAKSVSDSLEIKSTKEIEKLDRATGIVYKKEF
;
A
#
# COMPACT_ATOMS: atom_id res chain seq x y z
N TRP A 1 -11.52 -41.18 12.86
CA TRP A 1 -10.27 -41.38 13.60
C TRP A 1 -9.27 -40.26 13.32
N GLN A 2 -8.94 -39.96 12.07
CA GLN A 2 -7.94 -38.94 11.66
C GLN A 2 -8.21 -37.56 12.25
N TYR A 3 -9.44 -37.03 12.08
CA TYR A 3 -9.84 -35.76 12.65
C TYR A 3 -9.64 -35.66 14.16
N ASN A 4 -10.10 -36.68 14.88
CA ASN A 4 -9.99 -36.71 16.35
C ASN A 4 -8.52 -36.81 16.81
N THR A 5 -7.68 -37.52 16.05
CA THR A 5 -6.26 -37.64 16.34
C THR A 5 -5.53 -36.30 16.14
N LEU A 6 -5.81 -35.61 15.04
CA LEU A 6 -5.23 -34.28 14.73
C LEU A 6 -5.69 -33.24 15.76
N ARG A 7 -7.00 -33.26 16.11
CA ARG A 7 -7.55 -32.36 17.13
C ARG A 7 -6.91 -32.57 18.50
N LYS A 8 -6.73 -33.82 18.94
CA LYS A 8 -6.07 -34.15 20.21
C LYS A 8 -4.61 -33.69 20.24
N LYS A 9 -3.95 -33.66 19.09
CA LYS A 9 -2.56 -33.18 18.93
C LYS A 9 -2.47 -31.66 18.79
N GLY A 10 -3.60 -30.93 18.80
CA GLY A 10 -3.62 -29.47 18.63
C GLY A 10 -3.43 -28.95 17.19
N TYR A 11 -3.42 -29.83 16.19
CA TYR A 11 -3.28 -29.46 14.78
C TYR A 11 -4.58 -28.98 14.14
N VAL A 12 -5.73 -29.27 14.77
CA VAL A 12 -7.03 -28.77 14.35
C VAL A 12 -7.57 -27.91 15.48
N VAL A 13 -7.73 -26.62 15.16
CA VAL A 13 -8.27 -25.60 16.05
C VAL A 13 -9.45 -24.90 15.39
N GLN A 14 -10.32 -24.32 16.18
CA GLN A 14 -11.36 -23.43 15.67
C GLN A 14 -10.79 -22.02 15.52
N GLY A 15 -11.03 -21.37 14.39
CA GLY A 15 -10.55 -20.02 14.12
C GLY A 15 -11.36 -19.34 13.01
N THR A 16 -10.95 -18.17 12.64
CA THR A 16 -11.48 -17.39 11.50
C THR A 16 -10.48 -17.39 10.36
N HIS A 17 -10.98 -17.38 9.14
CA HIS A 17 -10.18 -17.34 7.93
C HIS A 17 -10.87 -16.45 6.89
N PRO A 18 -10.12 -15.57 6.17
CA PRO A 18 -10.68 -14.80 5.08
C PRO A 18 -11.23 -15.71 3.99
N VAL A 19 -12.42 -15.39 3.51
CA VAL A 19 -13.07 -16.13 2.42
C VAL A 19 -13.65 -15.14 1.40
N VAL A 20 -13.80 -15.58 0.17
CA VAL A 20 -14.56 -14.81 -0.82
C VAL A 20 -16.02 -14.85 -0.44
N TRP A 21 -16.66 -13.69 -0.39
CA TRP A 21 -18.03 -13.52 0.08
C TRP A 21 -18.93 -12.96 -1.02
N SER A 22 -20.12 -13.54 -1.20
CA SER A 22 -21.14 -12.98 -2.07
C SER A 22 -22.05 -12.03 -1.27
N PRO A 23 -22.01 -10.72 -1.51
CA PRO A 23 -22.91 -9.78 -0.85
C PRO A 23 -24.38 -10.02 -1.21
N LYS A 24 -24.64 -10.52 -2.40
CA LYS A 24 -25.99 -10.83 -2.88
C LYS A 24 -26.60 -12.03 -2.14
N ASP A 25 -25.82 -13.09 -1.99
CA ASP A 25 -26.29 -14.35 -1.40
C ASP A 25 -26.05 -14.41 0.10
N GLN A 26 -25.34 -13.41 0.67
CA GLN A 26 -24.96 -13.33 2.08
C GLN A 26 -24.28 -14.62 2.59
N SER A 27 -23.38 -15.18 1.76
CA SER A 27 -22.72 -16.45 2.03
C SER A 27 -21.29 -16.52 1.47
N PRO A 28 -20.42 -17.37 2.04
CA PRO A 28 -19.14 -17.69 1.42
C PRO A 28 -19.36 -18.34 0.06
N THR A 29 -18.47 -18.02 -0.89
CA THR A 29 -18.56 -18.52 -2.27
C THR A 29 -17.34 -19.37 -2.59
N GLY A 30 -17.55 -20.60 -3.03
CA GLY A 30 -16.50 -21.48 -3.56
C GLY A 30 -16.00 -21.03 -4.93
N ASP A 31 -14.85 -21.54 -5.37
CA ASP A 31 -14.27 -21.19 -6.66
C ASP A 31 -15.22 -21.51 -7.83
N HIS A 32 -15.79 -22.71 -7.81
CA HIS A 32 -16.67 -23.18 -8.89
C HIS A 32 -18.05 -22.51 -8.91
N ASP A 33 -18.41 -21.79 -7.85
CA ASP A 33 -19.70 -21.10 -7.74
C ASP A 33 -19.62 -19.66 -8.28
N ARG A 34 -18.42 -19.21 -8.70
CA ARG A 34 -18.19 -17.85 -9.20
C ARG A 34 -18.40 -17.78 -10.70
N LEU A 35 -19.18 -16.81 -11.14
CA LEU A 35 -19.34 -16.50 -12.57
C LEU A 35 -18.08 -15.85 -13.16
N ARG A 36 -17.28 -15.17 -12.31
CA ARG A 36 -15.99 -14.54 -12.64
C ARG A 36 -15.07 -14.65 -11.43
N GLY A 37 -13.75 -14.66 -11.65
CA GLY A 37 -12.76 -14.72 -10.57
C GLY A 37 -12.53 -16.13 -10.03
N GLU A 38 -12.72 -17.17 -10.84
CA GLU A 38 -12.28 -18.53 -10.49
C GLU A 38 -10.77 -18.53 -10.29
N GLY A 39 -10.30 -19.14 -9.17
CA GLY A 39 -8.89 -19.14 -8.78
C GLY A 39 -8.43 -17.90 -7.99
N GLU A 40 -9.23 -16.85 -7.86
CA GLU A 40 -8.90 -15.71 -6.99
C GLU A 40 -8.97 -16.12 -5.52
N SER A 41 -7.97 -15.75 -4.76
CA SER A 41 -7.88 -15.97 -3.32
C SER A 41 -7.76 -14.63 -2.56
N PRO A 42 -8.13 -14.60 -1.27
CA PRO A 42 -7.91 -13.42 -0.45
C PRO A 42 -6.43 -13.01 -0.44
N ILE A 43 -6.18 -11.72 -0.56
CA ILE A 43 -4.83 -11.14 -0.48
C ILE A 43 -4.62 -10.62 0.94
N GLU A 44 -3.49 -11.01 1.56
CA GLU A 44 -3.09 -10.54 2.87
C GLU A 44 -2.06 -9.41 2.73
N TYR A 45 -2.39 -8.24 3.29
CA TYR A 45 -1.48 -7.11 3.34
C TYR A 45 -0.80 -7.00 4.70
N ALA A 46 0.51 -6.75 4.70
CA ALA A 46 1.20 -6.22 5.87
C ALA A 46 0.91 -4.72 5.99
N LEU A 47 0.51 -4.27 7.19
CA LEU A 47 0.30 -2.86 7.49
C LEU A 47 1.51 -2.30 8.23
N LEU A 48 2.26 -1.43 7.58
CA LEU A 48 3.40 -0.73 8.17
C LEU A 48 2.94 0.60 8.76
N LYS A 49 3.14 0.78 10.07
CA LYS A 49 2.62 1.90 10.86
C LYS A 49 3.58 3.09 10.83
N PHE A 50 3.44 3.97 9.85
CA PHE A 50 4.17 5.23 9.83
C PHE A 50 3.55 6.22 10.82
N GLU A 51 4.37 6.87 11.64
CA GLU A 51 3.90 7.81 12.67
C GLU A 51 4.03 9.26 12.20
N LEU A 52 2.96 10.03 12.36
CA LEU A 52 2.92 11.47 12.05
C LEU A 52 2.06 12.21 13.08
N ASP A 53 2.66 13.13 13.84
CA ASP A 53 1.96 13.98 14.81
C ASP A 53 1.08 13.17 15.80
N GLY A 54 1.58 12.03 16.30
CA GLY A 54 0.86 11.14 17.22
C GLY A 54 -0.28 10.34 16.57
N LYS A 55 -0.35 10.30 15.26
CA LYS A 55 -1.27 9.48 14.46
C LYS A 55 -0.49 8.46 13.65
N ILE A 56 -1.14 7.38 13.31
CA ILE A 56 -0.59 6.31 12.48
C ILE A 56 -1.15 6.42 11.06
N LEU A 57 -0.27 6.40 10.09
CA LEU A 57 -0.57 6.21 8.68
C LEU A 57 -0.20 4.78 8.31
N PRO A 58 -1.17 3.83 8.35
CA PRO A 58 -0.88 2.42 8.10
C PRO A 58 -0.78 2.17 6.59
N ALA A 59 0.42 2.09 6.04
CA ALA A 59 0.64 1.75 4.64
C ALA A 59 0.48 0.26 4.40
N ALA A 60 -0.42 -0.12 3.49
CA ALA A 60 -0.67 -1.50 3.11
C ALA A 60 0.31 -1.95 2.02
N THR A 61 0.98 -3.08 2.22
CA THR A 61 1.96 -3.61 1.27
C THR A 61 1.94 -5.13 1.20
N LEU A 62 2.26 -5.66 0.02
CA LEU A 62 2.55 -7.10 -0.18
C LEU A 62 4.04 -7.40 0.00
N ARG A 63 4.88 -6.38 0.05
CA ARG A 63 6.35 -6.48 0.14
C ARG A 63 6.89 -5.69 1.34
N PRO A 64 6.63 -6.13 2.58
CA PRO A 64 7.02 -5.39 3.78
C PRO A 64 8.55 -5.21 3.91
N GLU A 65 9.34 -6.08 3.30
CA GLU A 65 10.80 -6.00 3.26
C GLU A 65 11.30 -4.74 2.55
N THR A 66 10.51 -4.17 1.64
CA THR A 66 10.90 -2.95 0.91
C THR A 66 10.81 -1.68 1.76
N VAL A 67 10.38 -1.77 3.00
CA VAL A 67 10.30 -0.65 3.96
C VAL A 67 11.62 0.11 4.12
N TYR A 68 12.76 -0.55 3.92
CA TYR A 68 14.09 0.06 3.98
C TYR A 68 14.35 1.05 2.84
N GLY A 69 13.66 0.92 1.71
CA GLY A 69 13.78 1.77 0.53
C GLY A 69 12.67 2.82 0.39
N VAL A 70 11.81 2.96 1.39
CA VAL A 70 10.73 3.94 1.34
C VAL A 70 11.28 5.36 1.36
N THR A 71 10.86 6.14 0.38
CA THR A 71 11.24 7.56 0.22
C THR A 71 10.14 8.51 0.64
N ASN A 72 8.88 8.14 0.44
CA ASN A 72 7.71 8.95 0.79
C ASN A 72 6.47 8.08 0.96
N LEU A 73 5.38 8.66 1.43
CA LEU A 73 4.04 8.07 1.41
C LEU A 73 3.20 8.76 0.33
N TRP A 74 2.37 7.98 -0.38
CA TRP A 74 1.40 8.47 -1.33
C TRP A 74 -0.01 8.41 -0.79
N LEU A 75 -0.77 9.49 -0.95
CA LEU A 75 -2.19 9.58 -0.63
C LEU A 75 -2.96 10.21 -1.81
N GLU A 76 -4.17 9.69 -2.10
CA GLU A 76 -5.04 10.26 -3.13
C GLU A 76 -5.65 11.59 -2.63
N PRO A 77 -5.36 12.73 -3.29
CA PRO A 77 -5.77 14.05 -2.78
C PRO A 77 -7.28 14.30 -2.78
N ASN A 78 -8.04 13.55 -3.59
CA ASN A 78 -9.49 13.71 -3.73
C ASN A 78 -10.29 12.65 -2.96
N ALA A 79 -9.64 11.69 -2.31
CA ALA A 79 -10.32 10.68 -1.52
C ALA A 79 -10.75 11.22 -0.14
N GLU A 80 -11.77 10.62 0.41
CA GLU A 80 -12.19 10.89 1.79
C GLU A 80 -11.33 10.10 2.77
N TYR A 81 -10.62 10.81 3.63
CA TYR A 81 -9.87 10.22 4.73
C TYR A 81 -10.55 10.48 6.07
N VAL A 82 -10.38 9.53 6.96
CA VAL A 82 -10.94 9.60 8.32
C VAL A 82 -9.89 9.21 9.35
N GLU A 83 -9.95 9.85 10.52
CA GLU A 83 -9.27 9.39 11.72
C GLU A 83 -10.16 8.39 12.42
N ILE A 84 -9.65 7.20 12.67
CA ILE A 84 -10.32 6.15 13.43
C ILE A 84 -9.48 5.77 14.64
N ALA A 85 -10.14 5.38 15.73
CA ALA A 85 -9.47 4.78 16.88
C ALA A 85 -9.46 3.25 16.72
N VAL A 86 -8.27 2.66 16.67
CA VAL A 86 -8.04 1.21 16.55
C VAL A 86 -7.12 0.78 17.68
N ASP A 87 -7.60 -0.08 18.59
CA ASP A 87 -6.80 -0.63 19.69
C ASP A 87 -6.00 0.43 20.50
N ASN A 88 -6.56 1.59 20.77
CA ASN A 88 -5.95 2.76 21.43
C ASN A 88 -4.98 3.59 20.57
N GLU A 89 -4.81 3.30 19.30
CA GLU A 89 -4.07 4.12 18.33
C GLU A 89 -5.05 4.97 17.50
N LYS A 90 -4.59 6.11 17.01
CA LYS A 90 -5.32 6.94 16.05
C LYS A 90 -4.77 6.67 14.65
N TRP A 91 -5.60 6.08 13.79
CA TRP A 91 -5.22 5.76 12.43
C TRP A 91 -5.87 6.72 11.44
N ILE A 92 -5.11 7.13 10.43
CA ILE A 92 -5.62 7.84 9.26
C ILE A 92 -5.75 6.82 8.13
N VAL A 93 -6.95 6.65 7.62
CA VAL A 93 -7.25 5.71 6.53
C VAL A 93 -8.32 6.30 5.63
N THR A 94 -8.50 5.75 4.43
CA THR A 94 -9.66 6.10 3.61
C THR A 94 -10.95 5.60 4.24
N ARG A 95 -12.05 6.27 3.94
CA ARG A 95 -13.39 5.85 4.44
C ARG A 95 -13.73 4.42 4.01
N GLU A 96 -13.34 4.04 2.80
CA GLU A 96 -13.55 2.71 2.22
C GLU A 96 -12.78 1.62 2.99
N ALA A 97 -11.65 1.96 3.59
CA ALA A 97 -10.85 1.01 4.37
C ALA A 97 -11.48 0.66 5.73
N VAL A 98 -12.33 1.54 6.28
CA VAL A 98 -12.90 1.36 7.64
C VAL A 98 -13.67 0.05 7.79
N ALA A 99 -14.52 -0.28 6.81
CA ALA A 99 -15.28 -1.54 6.83
C ALA A 99 -14.34 -2.76 6.86
N LYS A 100 -13.32 -2.76 6.00
CA LYS A 100 -12.33 -3.84 5.93
C LYS A 100 -11.56 -4.02 7.25
N ILE A 101 -11.21 -2.92 7.93
CA ILE A 101 -10.52 -2.97 9.21
C ILE A 101 -11.44 -3.57 10.30
N ARG A 102 -12.73 -3.22 10.29
CA ARG A 102 -13.73 -3.82 11.17
C ARG A 102 -13.90 -5.31 10.92
N ASP A 103 -13.94 -5.70 9.63
CA ASP A 103 -14.08 -7.10 9.23
C ASP A 103 -12.87 -7.97 9.64
N GLN A 104 -11.70 -7.35 9.87
CA GLN A 104 -10.53 -8.00 10.44
C GLN A 104 -10.56 -8.10 11.98
N LEU A 105 -11.74 -7.99 12.59
CA LEU A 105 -11.97 -8.07 14.04
C LEU A 105 -11.21 -7.01 14.85
N LYS A 106 -10.98 -5.84 14.27
CA LYS A 106 -10.38 -4.70 14.95
C LYS A 106 -11.48 -3.86 15.63
N ASP A 107 -11.21 -3.44 16.86
CA ASP A 107 -12.09 -2.53 17.59
C ASP A 107 -11.94 -1.10 17.07
N VAL A 108 -12.83 -0.71 16.16
CA VAL A 108 -12.90 0.64 15.59
C VAL A 108 -13.99 1.44 16.30
N LYS A 109 -13.59 2.39 17.15
CA LYS A 109 -14.51 3.11 18.07
C LYS A 109 -15.00 4.45 17.55
N SER A 110 -14.23 5.15 16.76
CA SER A 110 -14.57 6.50 16.29
C SER A 110 -14.25 6.65 14.82
N GLU A 111 -14.90 7.61 14.18
CA GLU A 111 -14.66 7.93 12.80
C GLU A 111 -14.87 9.43 12.63
N HIS A 112 -13.80 10.18 12.36
CA HIS A 112 -13.84 11.62 12.19
C HIS A 112 -13.20 11.99 10.84
N PRO A 113 -13.89 12.75 9.98
CA PRO A 113 -13.30 13.24 8.72
C PRO A 113 -12.04 14.06 8.99
N VAL A 114 -11.04 13.93 8.12
CA VAL A 114 -9.80 14.71 8.17
C VAL A 114 -9.54 15.39 6.83
N SER A 115 -8.97 16.59 6.88
CA SER A 115 -8.48 17.29 5.71
C SER A 115 -7.12 16.71 5.32
N ILE A 116 -7.09 15.90 4.25
CA ILE A 116 -5.85 15.24 3.85
C ILE A 116 -4.80 16.22 3.35
N GLY A 117 -5.22 17.38 2.85
CA GLY A 117 -4.31 18.45 2.43
C GLY A 117 -3.35 18.91 3.55
N ASP A 118 -3.77 18.82 4.80
CA ASP A 118 -2.96 19.20 5.98
C ASP A 118 -1.78 18.24 6.24
N PHE A 119 -1.77 17.09 5.58
CA PHE A 119 -0.71 16.08 5.69
C PHE A 119 0.37 16.23 4.62
N PHE A 120 0.04 16.82 3.47
CA PHE A 120 1.01 16.97 2.38
C PHE A 120 2.18 17.87 2.79
N GLY A 121 3.39 17.40 2.52
CA GLY A 121 4.63 18.05 2.92
C GLY A 121 5.08 17.74 4.36
N LYS A 122 4.23 17.19 5.21
CA LYS A 122 4.67 16.70 6.53
C LYS A 122 5.48 15.41 6.39
N ARG A 123 6.25 15.07 7.43
CA ARG A 123 7.13 13.91 7.44
C ARG A 123 6.63 12.88 8.44
N ALA A 124 6.32 11.69 7.93
CA ALA A 124 5.96 10.54 8.74
C ALA A 124 7.22 9.72 9.08
N LYS A 125 7.27 9.18 10.28
CA LYS A 125 8.37 8.36 10.74
C LYS A 125 8.20 6.92 10.27
N ASN A 126 9.19 6.40 9.53
CA ASN A 126 9.24 5.01 9.11
C ASN A 126 9.39 4.10 10.34
N PRO A 127 8.54 3.07 10.53
CA PRO A 127 8.51 2.25 11.74
C PRO A 127 9.75 1.38 11.94
N VAL A 128 10.55 1.14 10.89
CA VAL A 128 11.71 0.26 10.93
C VAL A 128 13.01 1.06 10.93
N THR A 129 13.16 2.01 9.99
CA THR A 129 14.40 2.76 9.82
C THR A 129 14.47 4.03 10.69
N ASN A 130 13.36 4.44 11.28
CA ASN A 130 13.19 5.74 11.96
C ASN A 130 13.43 6.98 11.06
N ARG A 131 13.65 6.79 9.76
CA ARG A 131 13.77 7.88 8.79
C ARG A 131 12.45 8.64 8.71
N LEU A 132 12.54 9.96 8.61
CA LEU A 132 11.40 10.81 8.31
C LEU A 132 11.19 10.85 6.81
N VAL A 133 9.99 10.49 6.34
CA VAL A 133 9.63 10.43 4.92
C VAL A 133 8.43 11.35 4.66
N PRO A 134 8.46 12.17 3.60
CA PRO A 134 7.38 13.09 3.30
C PRO A 134 6.10 12.37 2.88
N VAL A 135 4.98 13.01 3.15
CA VAL A 135 3.65 12.62 2.65
C VAL A 135 3.35 13.47 1.41
N LEU A 136 3.07 12.83 0.30
CA LEU A 136 2.87 13.47 -1.00
C LEU A 136 1.57 13.01 -1.67
N PRO A 137 0.93 13.87 -2.49
CA PRO A 137 -0.27 13.48 -3.23
C PRO A 137 0.06 12.62 -4.45
N ALA A 138 -0.80 11.65 -4.75
CA ALA A 138 -0.73 10.88 -5.99
C ALA A 138 -2.10 10.38 -6.44
N ASN A 139 -2.49 10.70 -7.68
CA ASN A 139 -3.79 10.32 -8.24
C ASN A 139 -3.86 8.84 -8.68
N PHE A 140 -2.76 8.10 -8.66
CA PHE A 140 -2.75 6.67 -8.97
C PHE A 140 -3.13 5.79 -7.77
N VAL A 141 -3.18 6.36 -6.56
CA VAL A 141 -3.56 5.61 -5.36
C VAL A 141 -5.05 5.29 -5.42
N ASP A 142 -5.38 4.01 -5.38
CA ASP A 142 -6.77 3.56 -5.29
C ASP A 142 -7.23 3.63 -3.81
N PRO A 143 -8.18 4.54 -3.48
CA PRO A 143 -8.66 4.70 -2.12
C PRO A 143 -9.40 3.46 -1.60
N SER A 144 -9.90 2.62 -2.50
CA SER A 144 -10.57 1.37 -2.14
C SER A 144 -9.60 0.22 -1.86
N ASN A 145 -8.30 0.37 -2.15
CA ASN A 145 -7.32 -0.69 -1.96
C ASN A 145 -6.54 -0.52 -0.65
N GLY A 146 -6.42 -1.62 0.11
CA GLY A 146 -5.72 -1.63 1.40
C GLY A 146 -6.30 -0.60 2.37
N THR A 147 -5.48 0.36 2.77
CA THR A 147 -5.81 1.47 3.67
C THR A 147 -5.95 2.83 2.95
N GLY A 148 -5.73 2.84 1.62
CA GLY A 148 -5.62 4.07 0.84
C GLY A 148 -4.33 4.84 1.06
N ILE A 149 -3.33 4.23 1.72
CA ILE A 149 -1.99 4.79 1.92
C ILE A 149 -0.97 3.83 1.34
N VAL A 150 -0.14 4.35 0.46
CA VAL A 150 0.89 3.58 -0.24
C VAL A 150 2.27 4.07 0.18
N MET A 151 3.15 3.16 0.56
CA MET A 151 4.56 3.47 0.75
C MET A 151 5.28 3.46 -0.60
N SER A 152 6.04 4.51 -0.88
CA SER A 152 6.78 4.70 -2.13
C SER A 152 8.15 4.05 -2.09
N VAL A 153 8.44 3.19 -3.06
CA VAL A 153 9.76 2.56 -3.23
C VAL A 153 10.25 2.75 -4.66
N PRO A 154 10.66 3.97 -5.03
CA PRO A 154 10.86 4.37 -6.43
C PRO A 154 12.04 3.70 -7.14
N ALA A 155 12.93 3.02 -6.41
CA ALA A 155 13.94 2.18 -7.04
C ALA A 155 13.38 0.87 -7.63
N HIS A 156 12.26 0.36 -7.08
CA HIS A 156 11.70 -0.96 -7.36
C HIS A 156 10.26 -0.95 -7.88
N ALA A 157 9.57 0.18 -7.77
CA ALA A 157 8.17 0.34 -8.20
C ALA A 157 8.06 1.40 -9.31
N PRO A 158 7.79 1.00 -10.57
CA PRO A 158 7.66 1.93 -11.70
C PRO A 158 6.62 3.04 -11.50
N TYR A 159 5.48 2.73 -10.88
CA TYR A 159 4.47 3.74 -10.53
C TYR A 159 5.04 4.82 -9.63
N ASP A 160 5.76 4.43 -8.57
CA ASP A 160 6.37 5.35 -7.62
C ASP A 160 7.43 6.23 -8.28
N TYR A 161 8.29 5.61 -9.11
CA TYR A 161 9.32 6.32 -9.83
C TYR A 161 8.74 7.37 -10.77
N VAL A 162 7.77 6.99 -11.60
CA VAL A 162 7.16 7.91 -12.57
C VAL A 162 6.38 9.02 -11.87
N ALA A 163 5.66 8.71 -10.79
CA ALA A 163 4.96 9.73 -9.99
C ALA A 163 5.90 10.76 -9.38
N LEU A 164 7.07 10.34 -8.87
CA LEU A 164 8.09 11.27 -8.40
C LEU A 164 8.65 12.13 -9.53
N GLN A 165 8.91 11.54 -10.72
CA GLN A 165 9.38 12.30 -11.87
C GLN A 165 8.35 13.35 -12.34
N GLU A 166 7.05 13.04 -12.28
CA GLU A 166 5.99 14.01 -12.57
C GLU A 166 6.01 15.19 -11.58
N LEU A 167 6.16 14.93 -10.27
CA LEU A 167 6.23 16.00 -9.26
C LEU A 167 7.50 16.86 -9.43
N ILE A 168 8.63 16.24 -9.70
CA ILE A 168 9.90 16.93 -9.95
C ILE A 168 9.80 17.79 -11.20
N GLY A 169 9.27 17.24 -12.32
CA GLY A 169 9.14 17.95 -13.58
C GLY A 169 8.14 19.11 -13.58
N GLN A 170 7.23 19.13 -12.61
CA GLN A 170 6.24 20.19 -12.41
C GLN A 170 6.64 21.21 -11.33
N ASP A 171 7.87 21.12 -10.80
CA ASP A 171 8.41 21.94 -9.69
C ASP A 171 7.50 21.95 -8.44
N LYS A 172 6.70 20.87 -8.27
CA LYS A 172 5.73 20.78 -7.19
C LYS A 172 6.34 20.42 -5.84
N LEU A 173 7.57 19.93 -5.80
CA LEU A 173 8.22 19.56 -4.53
C LEU A 173 8.40 20.77 -3.61
N GLU A 174 8.75 21.94 -4.16
CA GLU A 174 8.96 23.16 -3.38
C GLU A 174 7.69 23.60 -2.64
N GLN A 175 6.51 23.45 -3.24
CA GLN A 175 5.24 23.80 -2.58
C GLN A 175 4.97 22.97 -1.32
N TYR A 176 5.56 21.76 -1.24
CA TYR A 176 5.49 20.87 -0.08
C TYR A 176 6.71 21.00 0.83
N GLY A 177 7.66 21.88 0.52
CA GLY A 177 8.91 22.06 1.26
C GLY A 177 9.79 20.81 1.25
N ILE A 178 9.80 20.08 0.11
CA ILE A 178 10.56 18.83 -0.07
C ILE A 178 11.72 19.07 -1.01
N THR A 179 12.89 18.55 -0.65
CA THR A 179 14.08 18.56 -1.51
C THR A 179 14.19 17.24 -2.29
N LYS A 180 14.91 17.26 -3.41
CA LYS A 180 15.14 16.05 -4.22
C LYS A 180 15.89 14.98 -3.45
N ASP A 181 16.80 15.37 -2.57
CA ASP A 181 17.62 14.45 -1.76
C ASP A 181 16.77 13.66 -0.75
N GLU A 182 15.66 14.24 -0.28
CA GLU A 182 14.74 13.55 0.66
C GLU A 182 14.03 12.35 0.03
N ILE A 183 13.86 12.39 -1.30
CA ILE A 183 13.11 11.39 -2.07
C ILE A 183 13.99 10.61 -3.05
N GLU A 184 15.31 10.68 -2.90
CA GLU A 184 16.23 9.93 -3.74
C GLU A 184 15.97 8.42 -3.63
N PRO A 185 15.81 7.70 -4.77
CA PRO A 185 15.54 6.27 -4.76
C PRO A 185 16.64 5.46 -4.09
N VAL A 186 16.24 4.53 -3.22
CA VAL A 186 17.16 3.65 -2.50
C VAL A 186 17.06 2.23 -3.06
N THR A 187 18.14 1.74 -3.66
CA THR A 187 18.21 0.37 -4.19
C THR A 187 18.39 -0.64 -3.08
N LEU A 188 17.49 -1.60 -3.00
CA LEU A 188 17.52 -2.68 -2.00
C LEU A 188 17.95 -4.01 -2.61
N ILE A 189 17.55 -4.27 -3.85
CA ILE A 189 17.74 -5.53 -4.55
C ILE A 189 18.60 -5.27 -5.78
N LYS A 190 19.72 -5.97 -5.87
CA LYS A 190 20.55 -5.94 -7.07
C LYS A 190 19.99 -6.91 -8.10
N SER A 191 19.66 -6.40 -9.27
CA SER A 191 19.19 -7.19 -10.40
C SER A 191 19.96 -6.84 -11.67
N GLU A 192 19.76 -7.61 -12.73
CA GLU A 192 20.34 -7.30 -14.05
C GLU A 192 19.80 -5.99 -14.66
N LEU A 193 18.78 -5.40 -14.07
CA LEU A 193 18.18 -4.12 -14.49
C LEU A 193 18.98 -2.90 -14.02
N GLY A 194 20.07 -3.10 -13.26
CA GLY A 194 20.96 -2.05 -12.77
C GLY A 194 20.61 -1.54 -11.38
N GLU A 195 21.15 -0.37 -11.05
CA GLU A 195 21.01 0.23 -9.70
C GLU A 195 19.60 0.76 -9.41
N ASN A 196 18.83 1.11 -10.43
CA ASN A 196 17.43 1.54 -10.26
C ASN A 196 16.56 0.81 -11.29
N PRO A 197 16.08 -0.39 -10.95
CA PRO A 197 15.25 -1.22 -11.83
C PRO A 197 14.00 -0.51 -12.36
N ALA A 198 13.30 0.23 -11.48
CA ALA A 198 12.10 0.95 -11.88
C ALA A 198 12.40 2.03 -12.93
N LYS A 199 13.48 2.80 -12.74
CA LYS A 199 13.95 3.79 -13.73
C LYS A 199 14.31 3.12 -15.06
N SER A 200 15.16 2.09 -15.00
CA SER A 200 15.66 1.41 -16.22
C SER A 200 14.53 0.88 -17.08
N VAL A 201 13.51 0.26 -16.46
CA VAL A 201 12.38 -0.29 -17.21
C VAL A 201 11.44 0.81 -17.67
N SER A 202 11.16 1.82 -16.86
CA SER A 202 10.30 2.95 -17.24
C SER A 202 10.89 3.72 -18.42
N ASP A 203 12.20 3.98 -18.41
CA ASP A 203 12.91 4.64 -19.51
C ASP A 203 12.88 3.78 -20.79
N SER A 204 13.09 2.47 -20.68
CA SER A 204 13.05 1.54 -21.83
C SER A 204 11.69 1.45 -22.51
N LEU A 205 10.61 1.65 -21.75
CA LEU A 205 9.22 1.67 -22.24
C LEU A 205 8.73 3.09 -22.56
N GLU A 206 9.61 4.09 -22.43
CA GLU A 206 9.31 5.51 -22.65
C GLU A 206 8.07 5.99 -21.87
N ILE A 207 7.97 5.58 -20.58
CA ILE A 207 6.86 5.96 -19.70
C ILE A 207 7.14 7.36 -19.14
N LYS A 208 6.21 8.29 -19.35
CA LYS A 208 6.35 9.67 -18.91
C LYS A 208 5.25 10.14 -17.96
N SER A 209 4.20 9.33 -17.79
CA SER A 209 3.05 9.71 -16.97
C SER A 209 2.44 8.50 -16.26
N THR A 210 1.97 8.74 -15.03
CA THR A 210 1.19 7.76 -14.26
C THR A 210 -0.15 7.40 -14.91
N LYS A 211 -0.55 8.12 -15.96
CA LYS A 211 -1.74 7.80 -16.78
C LYS A 211 -1.52 6.68 -17.79
N GLU A 212 -0.26 6.30 -18.05
CA GLU A 212 0.09 5.22 -18.99
C GLU A 212 0.01 3.85 -18.31
N ILE A 213 -1.19 3.51 -17.79
CA ILE A 213 -1.44 2.36 -16.92
C ILE A 213 -0.93 1.05 -17.53
N GLU A 214 -1.27 0.75 -18.80
CA GLU A 214 -0.86 -0.49 -19.46
C GLU A 214 0.67 -0.65 -19.52
N LYS A 215 1.39 0.44 -19.78
CA LYS A 215 2.85 0.42 -19.79
C LYS A 215 3.43 0.26 -18.38
N LEU A 216 2.83 0.93 -17.40
CA LEU A 216 3.23 0.83 -16.00
C LEU A 216 3.01 -0.57 -15.43
N ASP A 217 1.88 -1.20 -15.75
CA ASP A 217 1.61 -2.58 -15.37
C ASP A 217 2.62 -3.54 -15.99
N ARG A 218 2.94 -3.34 -17.28
CA ARG A 218 3.99 -4.10 -17.95
C ARG A 218 5.36 -3.88 -17.31
N ALA A 219 5.71 -2.63 -17.00
CA ALA A 219 6.97 -2.29 -16.33
C ALA A 219 7.06 -2.96 -14.96
N THR A 220 5.99 -2.89 -14.18
CA THR A 220 5.88 -3.53 -12.87
C THR A 220 6.09 -5.04 -12.98
N GLY A 221 5.43 -5.69 -13.94
CA GLY A 221 5.60 -7.13 -14.19
C GLY A 221 7.03 -7.51 -14.59
N ILE A 222 7.74 -6.66 -15.35
CA ILE A 222 9.15 -6.87 -15.71
C ILE A 222 10.05 -6.77 -14.47
N VAL A 223 9.90 -5.71 -13.66
CA VAL A 223 10.70 -5.51 -12.45
C VAL A 223 10.49 -6.66 -11.47
N TYR A 224 9.24 -6.99 -11.16
CA TYR A 224 8.91 -8.10 -10.26
C TYR A 224 9.55 -9.43 -10.71
N LYS A 225 9.42 -9.76 -12.00
CA LYS A 225 9.96 -11.02 -12.54
C LYS A 225 11.49 -11.13 -12.48
N LYS A 226 12.19 -10.00 -12.37
CA LYS A 226 13.66 -9.95 -12.31
C LYS A 226 14.21 -9.80 -10.90
N GLU A 227 13.36 -9.46 -9.94
CA GLU A 227 13.70 -9.32 -8.54
C GLU A 227 13.29 -10.55 -7.70
N PHE A 228 12.44 -11.42 -8.26
CA PHE A 228 11.99 -12.71 -7.71
C PHE A 228 12.31 -13.86 -8.67
#